data_2828909c7def875c86b162500fb8b88b
#
_entry.id   2828909c7def875c86b162500fb8b88b
#
_cell.length_a   1.000
_cell.length_b   1.000
_cell.length_c   1.000
_cell.angle_alpha   90.00
_cell.angle_beta   90.00
_cell.angle_gamma   90.00
#
_symmetry.space_group_name_H-M   'P 1'
#
loop_
_entity.id
_entity.type
_entity.pdbx_description
1 polymer ?
#
loop_
_entity_poly.entity_id
_entity_poly.type
_entity_poly.pdbx_seq_one_letter_code
_entity_poly.pdbx_strand_id
1 'polypeptide(L)'
;MRGAWRSARLLAVIGLGLALAAGVALLERLPGYDWTALRQGLTRWWLARLSRALPLRVKVYGELPPGPALWVSNHVSWLDIPLLGALAPLTFLSKAEVRQWPLAGWLAEKAGTLFIRRGSGDGSRLGEQIAGALQLGRSTLIFPEGTTTDGRGLRNFHGRLLAGAIQAGVPLQPVALRYLRDGEPDHLAPFIGDDDLLSHLLRLLRNDRGCVEIHLLAPLPSQGRDRAQLAQQAHAAIGTVIYGEVAREQALAA
;
A
#
# COMPACT_ATOMS: atom_id res chain seq x y z
N MET A 1 -3.76 -13.09 27.86
CA MET A 1 -5.12 -12.64 27.49
C MET A 1 -5.16 -11.65 26.32
N ARG A 2 -4.32 -10.59 26.27
CA ARG A 2 -4.34 -9.58 25.17
C ARG A 2 -4.12 -10.17 23.77
N GLY A 3 -3.16 -11.10 23.62
CA GLY A 3 -2.87 -11.73 22.31
C GLY A 3 -4.04 -12.56 21.78
N ALA A 4 -4.67 -13.39 22.62
CA ALA A 4 -5.80 -14.22 22.22
C ALA A 4 -7.00 -13.38 21.71
N TRP A 5 -7.32 -12.30 22.40
CA TRP A 5 -8.37 -11.36 21.95
C TRP A 5 -8.05 -10.69 20.61
N ARG A 6 -6.79 -10.24 20.43
CA ARG A 6 -6.33 -9.64 19.16
C ARG A 6 -6.41 -10.66 18.02
N SER A 7 -5.97 -11.90 18.27
CA SER A 7 -6.05 -12.99 17.28
C SER A 7 -7.49 -13.32 16.92
N ALA A 8 -8.40 -13.46 17.89
CA ALA A 8 -9.81 -13.73 17.65
C ALA A 8 -10.47 -12.63 16.82
N ARG A 9 -10.19 -11.36 17.15
CA ARG A 9 -10.69 -10.21 16.39
C ARG A 9 -10.17 -10.18 14.97
N LEU A 10 -8.89 -10.48 14.78
CA LEU A 10 -8.28 -10.53 13.44
C LEU A 10 -8.87 -11.65 12.59
N LEU A 11 -9.03 -12.85 13.17
CA LEU A 11 -9.66 -13.99 12.49
C LEU A 11 -11.12 -13.68 12.09
N ALA A 12 -11.87 -13.01 12.96
CA ALA A 12 -13.23 -12.57 12.64
C ALA A 12 -13.25 -11.57 11.45
N VAL A 13 -12.30 -10.62 11.42
CA VAL A 13 -12.18 -9.67 10.31
C VAL A 13 -11.74 -10.37 9.02
N ILE A 14 -10.83 -11.34 9.08
CA ILE A 14 -10.43 -12.13 7.91
C ILE A 14 -11.62 -12.94 7.39
N GLY A 15 -12.35 -13.64 8.27
CA GLY A 15 -13.55 -14.38 7.89
C GLY A 15 -14.62 -13.50 7.24
N LEU A 16 -14.83 -12.29 7.77
CA LEU A 16 -15.71 -11.29 7.17
C LEU A 16 -15.22 -10.90 5.76
N GLY A 17 -13.92 -10.70 5.56
CA GLY A 17 -13.34 -10.38 4.25
C GLY A 17 -13.56 -11.49 3.23
N LEU A 18 -13.41 -12.75 3.65
CA LEU A 18 -13.69 -13.92 2.81
C LEU A 18 -15.17 -13.97 2.39
N ALA A 19 -16.09 -13.74 3.34
CA ALA A 19 -17.52 -13.72 3.07
C ALA A 19 -17.91 -12.58 2.09
N LEU A 20 -17.38 -11.37 2.31
CA LEU A 20 -17.61 -10.23 1.41
C LEU A 20 -17.07 -10.47 0.00
N ALA A 21 -15.84 -11.00 -0.11
CA ALA A 21 -15.22 -11.28 -1.39
C ALA A 21 -15.97 -12.39 -2.15
N ALA A 22 -16.46 -13.42 -1.44
CA ALA A 22 -17.29 -14.47 -2.04
C ALA A 22 -18.65 -13.91 -2.51
N GLY A 23 -19.29 -13.05 -1.71
CA GLY A 23 -20.53 -12.38 -2.06
C GLY A 23 -20.38 -11.51 -3.32
N VAL A 24 -19.34 -10.67 -3.39
CA VAL A 24 -19.05 -9.87 -4.58
C VAL A 24 -18.78 -10.75 -5.79
N ALA A 25 -17.96 -11.81 -5.64
CA ALA A 25 -17.67 -12.73 -6.73
C ALA A 25 -18.92 -13.46 -7.26
N LEU A 26 -19.93 -13.66 -6.41
CA LEU A 26 -21.23 -14.20 -6.84
C LEU A 26 -22.04 -13.16 -7.60
N LEU A 27 -22.09 -11.92 -7.12
CA LEU A 27 -22.77 -10.81 -7.79
C LEU A 27 -22.15 -10.51 -9.17
N GLU A 28 -20.83 -10.58 -9.29
CA GLU A 28 -20.11 -10.38 -10.57
C GLU A 28 -20.45 -11.41 -11.65
N ARG A 29 -21.13 -12.52 -11.29
CA ARG A 29 -21.67 -13.47 -12.27
C ARG A 29 -23.01 -13.03 -12.89
N LEU A 30 -23.65 -12.02 -12.31
CA LEU A 30 -24.89 -11.48 -12.84
C LEU A 30 -24.58 -10.52 -14.00
N PRO A 31 -25.10 -10.77 -15.21
CA PRO A 31 -24.83 -9.93 -16.36
C PRO A 31 -25.50 -8.55 -16.24
N GLY A 32 -24.95 -7.56 -16.93
CA GLY A 32 -25.58 -6.24 -17.09
C GLY A 32 -25.25 -5.21 -16.03
N TYR A 33 -24.42 -5.53 -15.02
CA TYR A 33 -24.02 -4.59 -13.98
C TYR A 33 -22.50 -4.53 -13.82
N ASP A 34 -21.96 -3.31 -13.65
CA ASP A 34 -20.57 -3.10 -13.23
C ASP A 34 -20.49 -3.01 -11.69
N TRP A 35 -20.03 -4.08 -11.07
CA TRP A 35 -19.87 -4.18 -9.62
C TRP A 35 -18.57 -3.57 -9.09
N THR A 36 -17.79 -2.92 -9.94
CA THR A 36 -16.46 -2.39 -9.59
C THR A 36 -16.51 -1.40 -8.43
N ALA A 37 -17.45 -0.46 -8.44
CA ALA A 37 -17.60 0.54 -7.38
C ALA A 37 -17.97 -0.12 -6.04
N LEU A 38 -18.88 -1.09 -6.05
CA LEU A 38 -19.25 -1.87 -4.86
C LEU A 38 -18.06 -2.64 -4.33
N ARG A 39 -17.33 -3.36 -5.20
CA ARG A 39 -16.13 -4.10 -4.82
C ARG A 39 -15.08 -3.20 -4.18
N GLN A 40 -14.78 -2.06 -4.78
CA GLN A 40 -13.81 -1.11 -4.24
C GLN A 40 -14.25 -0.52 -2.91
N GLY A 41 -15.52 -0.15 -2.77
CA GLY A 41 -16.09 0.34 -1.52
C GLY A 41 -16.02 -0.67 -0.40
N LEU A 42 -16.40 -1.92 -0.65
CA LEU A 42 -16.34 -3.02 0.32
C LEU A 42 -14.90 -3.38 0.67
N THR A 43 -13.99 -3.39 -0.30
CA THR A 43 -12.55 -3.62 -0.07
C THR A 43 -11.98 -2.56 0.85
N ARG A 44 -12.18 -1.26 0.56
CA ARG A 44 -11.74 -0.16 1.44
C ARG A 44 -12.32 -0.29 2.84
N TRP A 45 -13.63 -0.54 2.94
CA TRP A 45 -14.32 -0.69 4.22
C TRP A 45 -13.75 -1.85 5.05
N TRP A 46 -13.47 -2.98 4.40
CA TRP A 46 -12.85 -4.14 5.03
C TRP A 46 -11.40 -3.88 5.44
N LEU A 47 -10.58 -3.26 4.56
CA LEU A 47 -9.20 -2.89 4.87
C LEU A 47 -9.13 -1.91 6.06
N ALA A 48 -10.10 -1.00 6.20
CA ALA A 48 -10.18 -0.13 7.37
C ALA A 48 -10.44 -0.92 8.68
N ARG A 49 -11.22 -2.00 8.63
CA ARG A 49 -11.42 -2.89 9.78
C ARG A 49 -10.20 -3.75 10.06
N LEU A 50 -9.56 -4.23 9.02
CA LEU A 50 -8.32 -4.98 9.13
C LEU A 50 -7.22 -4.11 9.76
N SER A 51 -7.02 -2.89 9.27
CA SER A 51 -6.09 -1.92 9.84
C SER A 51 -6.35 -1.69 11.34
N ARG A 52 -7.61 -1.49 11.73
CA ARG A 52 -7.98 -1.31 13.14
C ARG A 52 -7.80 -2.58 13.99
N ALA A 53 -7.80 -3.79 13.37
CA ALA A 53 -7.58 -5.04 14.07
C ALA A 53 -6.09 -5.28 14.37
N LEU A 54 -5.20 -4.66 13.62
CA LEU A 54 -3.76 -4.72 13.83
C LEU A 54 -3.33 -3.92 15.07
N PRO A 55 -2.22 -4.31 15.72
CA PRO A 55 -1.73 -3.62 16.92
C PRO A 55 -0.92 -2.36 16.55
N LEU A 56 -1.56 -1.44 15.82
CA LEU A 56 -0.98 -0.19 15.37
C LEU A 56 -1.89 0.99 15.73
N ARG A 57 -1.28 2.12 16.07
CA ARG A 57 -1.91 3.44 16.10
C ARG A 57 -1.60 4.11 14.78
N VAL A 58 -2.64 4.53 14.07
CA VAL A 58 -2.48 5.19 12.77
C VAL A 58 -2.67 6.68 12.95
N LYS A 59 -1.69 7.45 12.49
CA LYS A 59 -1.78 8.92 12.37
C LYS A 59 -1.67 9.26 10.88
N VAL A 60 -2.53 10.13 10.41
CA VAL A 60 -2.55 10.58 9.01
C VAL A 60 -2.33 12.08 8.97
N TYR A 61 -1.40 12.51 8.14
CA TYR A 61 -1.05 13.90 7.90
C TYR A 61 -1.24 14.23 6.42
N GLY A 62 -1.69 15.44 6.12
CA GLY A 62 -2.00 15.89 4.77
C GLY A 62 -3.42 15.52 4.33
N GLU A 63 -3.73 15.74 3.07
CA GLU A 63 -5.06 15.61 2.50
C GLU A 63 -5.08 14.57 1.38
N LEU A 64 -6.23 13.92 1.22
CA LEU A 64 -6.45 13.00 0.11
C LEU A 64 -6.51 13.78 -1.21
N PRO A 65 -5.98 13.23 -2.31
CA PRO A 65 -6.09 13.86 -3.60
C PRO A 65 -7.58 14.02 -4.00
N PRO A 66 -7.97 15.13 -4.62
CA PRO A 66 -9.37 15.41 -4.97
C PRO A 66 -9.92 14.51 -6.08
N GLY A 67 -9.08 13.76 -6.75
CA GLY A 67 -9.44 12.87 -7.86
C GLY A 67 -8.51 11.68 -7.99
N PRO A 68 -8.63 10.95 -9.12
CA PRO A 68 -7.77 9.81 -9.41
C PRO A 68 -6.30 10.21 -9.43
N ALA A 69 -5.45 9.40 -8.80
CA ALA A 69 -4.02 9.61 -8.75
C ALA A 69 -3.26 8.28 -8.73
N LEU A 70 -2.02 8.29 -9.21
CA LEU A 70 -1.09 7.21 -8.98
C LEU A 70 -0.41 7.43 -7.62
N TRP A 71 -0.79 6.64 -6.64
CA TRP A 71 -0.18 6.67 -5.32
C TRP A 71 1.18 5.98 -5.36
N VAL A 72 2.18 6.66 -4.82
CA VAL A 72 3.58 6.22 -4.82
C VAL A 72 4.08 6.27 -3.39
N SER A 73 4.45 5.13 -2.81
CA SER A 73 4.86 5.05 -1.41
C SER A 73 6.15 4.26 -1.23
N ASN A 74 6.92 4.58 -0.19
CA ASN A 74 7.93 3.66 0.33
C ASN A 74 7.27 2.38 0.85
N HIS A 75 8.03 1.29 0.91
CA HIS A 75 7.50 -0.03 1.25
C HIS A 75 8.27 -0.65 2.41
N VAL A 76 7.58 -0.85 3.52
CA VAL A 76 8.16 -1.37 4.75
C VAL A 76 7.61 -2.76 5.07
N SER A 77 6.31 -2.98 4.83
CA SER A 77 5.64 -4.18 5.28
C SER A 77 4.40 -4.49 4.43
N TRP A 78 3.91 -5.74 4.51
CA TRP A 78 2.56 -6.08 4.03
C TRP A 78 1.45 -5.25 4.73
N LEU A 79 1.76 -4.69 5.90
CA LEU A 79 0.88 -3.80 6.64
C LEU A 79 0.52 -2.52 5.86
N ASP A 80 1.37 -2.09 4.93
CA ASP A 80 1.16 -0.90 4.11
C ASP A 80 -0.13 -1.00 3.29
N ILE A 81 -0.47 -2.23 2.86
CA ILE A 81 -1.67 -2.50 2.06
C ILE A 81 -2.96 -2.17 2.81
N PRO A 82 -3.26 -2.77 3.98
CA PRO A 82 -4.48 -2.43 4.72
C PRO A 82 -4.48 -0.99 5.24
N LEU A 83 -3.33 -0.41 5.54
CA LEU A 83 -3.22 0.96 6.03
C LEU A 83 -3.60 1.97 4.95
N LEU A 84 -2.98 1.88 3.77
CA LEU A 84 -3.25 2.81 2.67
C LEU A 84 -4.61 2.54 2.02
N GLY A 85 -4.98 1.26 1.87
CA GLY A 85 -6.28 0.88 1.32
C GLY A 85 -7.47 1.23 2.22
N ALA A 86 -7.24 1.53 3.50
CA ALA A 86 -8.26 2.08 4.38
C ALA A 86 -8.58 3.55 4.08
N LEU A 87 -7.63 4.31 3.52
CA LEU A 87 -7.77 5.74 3.26
C LEU A 87 -8.60 6.01 2.00
N ALA A 88 -8.35 5.28 0.93
CA ALA A 88 -9.01 5.47 -0.37
C ALA A 88 -9.29 4.14 -1.06
N PRO A 89 -10.24 4.09 -2.01
CA PRO A 89 -10.42 2.94 -2.90
C PRO A 89 -9.22 2.84 -3.85
N LEU A 90 -8.30 1.93 -3.58
CA LEU A 90 -7.07 1.76 -4.34
C LEU A 90 -7.05 0.42 -5.09
N THR A 91 -6.56 0.44 -6.32
CA THR A 91 -6.09 -0.74 -7.03
C THR A 91 -4.64 -0.99 -6.61
N PHE A 92 -4.33 -2.20 -6.17
CA PHE A 92 -2.99 -2.56 -5.72
C PHE A 92 -2.19 -3.22 -6.83
N LEU A 93 -0.87 -3.05 -6.78
CA LEU A 93 0.07 -3.78 -7.59
C LEU A 93 0.86 -4.74 -6.72
N SER A 94 0.89 -6.02 -7.06
CA SER A 94 1.59 -7.05 -6.30
C SER A 94 2.40 -7.98 -7.19
N LYS A 95 3.37 -8.68 -6.60
CA LYS A 95 4.12 -9.74 -7.28
C LYS A 95 3.19 -10.93 -7.57
N ALA A 96 3.41 -11.62 -8.70
CA ALA A 96 2.61 -12.79 -9.09
C ALA A 96 2.65 -13.93 -8.04
N GLU A 97 3.76 -14.05 -7.30
CA GLU A 97 3.95 -15.04 -6.26
C GLU A 97 2.97 -14.87 -5.10
N VAL A 98 2.58 -13.63 -4.78
CA VAL A 98 1.60 -13.33 -3.73
C VAL A 98 0.22 -13.93 -4.04
N ARG A 99 -0.11 -14.10 -5.34
CA ARG A 99 -1.35 -14.78 -5.76
C ARG A 99 -1.44 -16.22 -5.24
N GLN A 100 -0.29 -16.86 -5.00
CA GLN A 100 -0.22 -18.24 -4.51
C GLN A 100 -0.33 -18.35 -2.98
N TRP A 101 -0.32 -17.21 -2.26
CA TRP A 101 -0.46 -17.22 -0.81
C TRP A 101 -1.88 -17.66 -0.41
N PRO A 102 -2.00 -18.63 0.48
CA PRO A 102 -3.31 -19.08 0.97
C PRO A 102 -4.11 -17.91 1.52
N LEU A 103 -5.39 -17.83 1.20
CA LEU A 103 -6.33 -16.78 1.61
C LEU A 103 -5.94 -15.37 1.17
N ALA A 104 -4.73 -14.90 1.46
CA ALA A 104 -4.27 -13.55 1.13
C ALA A 104 -4.19 -13.32 -0.39
N GLY A 105 -3.70 -14.29 -1.15
CA GLY A 105 -3.65 -14.22 -2.61
C GLY A 105 -5.04 -14.20 -3.25
N TRP A 106 -5.95 -15.03 -2.73
CA TRP A 106 -7.34 -15.04 -3.20
C TRP A 106 -8.07 -13.73 -2.87
N LEU A 107 -7.91 -13.20 -1.65
CA LEU A 107 -8.47 -11.90 -1.26
C LEU A 107 -7.91 -10.76 -2.12
N ALA A 108 -6.61 -10.75 -2.38
CA ALA A 108 -5.97 -9.75 -3.23
C ALA A 108 -6.51 -9.82 -4.67
N GLU A 109 -6.70 -11.03 -5.21
CA GLU A 109 -7.30 -11.21 -6.54
C GLU A 109 -8.73 -10.68 -6.58
N LYS A 110 -9.55 -11.00 -5.59
CA LYS A 110 -10.93 -10.52 -5.49
C LYS A 110 -11.02 -9.02 -5.20
N ALA A 111 -10.01 -8.43 -4.58
CA ALA A 111 -9.89 -6.98 -4.43
C ALA A 111 -9.53 -6.25 -5.74
N GLY A 112 -9.22 -6.97 -6.82
CA GLY A 112 -8.84 -6.39 -8.11
C GLY A 112 -7.36 -5.98 -8.18
N THR A 113 -6.49 -6.65 -7.42
CA THR A 113 -5.04 -6.44 -7.47
C THR A 113 -4.47 -6.81 -8.82
N LEU A 114 -3.62 -5.96 -9.38
CA LEU A 114 -2.83 -6.23 -10.58
C LEU A 114 -1.60 -7.05 -10.19
N PHE A 115 -1.40 -8.20 -10.80
CA PHE A 115 -0.25 -9.07 -10.53
C PHE A 115 0.78 -8.97 -11.63
N ILE A 116 2.05 -8.82 -11.25
CA ILE A 116 3.18 -8.71 -12.17
C ILE A 116 4.17 -9.86 -11.99
N ARG A 117 4.70 -10.36 -13.10
CA ARG A 117 5.88 -11.24 -13.13
C ARG A 117 7.12 -10.39 -13.37
N ARG A 118 8.11 -10.51 -12.48
CA ARG A 118 9.40 -9.85 -12.69
C ARG A 118 10.16 -10.54 -13.81
N GLY A 119 10.86 -9.74 -14.64
CA GLY A 119 11.74 -10.28 -15.68
C GLY A 119 11.06 -10.73 -16.97
N SER A 120 9.73 -10.66 -17.09
CA SER A 120 8.98 -11.09 -18.30
C SER A 120 8.92 -10.07 -19.42
N GLY A 121 9.60 -8.92 -19.33
CA GLY A 121 9.46 -7.84 -20.32
C GLY A 121 8.13 -7.06 -20.24
N ASP A 122 7.21 -7.46 -19.36
CA ASP A 122 5.83 -6.94 -19.23
C ASP A 122 5.73 -5.50 -18.69
N GLY A 123 6.85 -4.77 -18.55
CA GLY A 123 6.83 -3.42 -17.97
C GLY A 123 5.98 -2.41 -18.75
N SER A 124 5.89 -2.52 -20.10
CA SER A 124 5.03 -1.70 -20.94
C SER A 124 3.55 -2.05 -20.73
N ARG A 125 3.23 -3.34 -20.78
CA ARG A 125 1.86 -3.84 -20.57
C ARG A 125 1.32 -3.47 -19.19
N LEU A 126 2.17 -3.49 -18.18
CA LEU A 126 1.79 -3.06 -16.84
C LEU A 126 1.53 -1.56 -16.75
N GLY A 127 2.37 -0.74 -17.42
CA GLY A 127 2.12 0.70 -17.56
C GLY A 127 0.77 0.99 -18.19
N GLU A 128 0.41 0.24 -19.25
CA GLU A 128 -0.89 0.33 -19.92
C GLU A 128 -2.06 -0.08 -19.01
N GLN A 129 -1.90 -1.15 -18.21
CA GLN A 129 -2.92 -1.57 -17.24
C GLN A 129 -3.13 -0.53 -16.15
N ILE A 130 -2.04 0.06 -15.63
CA ILE A 130 -2.12 1.16 -14.66
C ILE A 130 -2.81 2.37 -15.29
N ALA A 131 -2.41 2.77 -16.50
CA ALA A 131 -3.01 3.89 -17.22
C ALA A 131 -4.51 3.66 -17.45
N GLY A 132 -4.90 2.47 -17.90
CA GLY A 132 -6.31 2.11 -18.08
C GLY A 132 -7.12 2.18 -16.79
N ALA A 133 -6.57 1.72 -15.66
CA ALA A 133 -7.23 1.84 -14.37
C ALA A 133 -7.42 3.31 -13.98
N LEU A 134 -6.39 4.14 -14.13
CA LEU A 134 -6.42 5.57 -13.82
C LEU A 134 -7.40 6.35 -14.72
N GLN A 135 -7.45 6.05 -16.01
CA GLN A 135 -8.42 6.63 -16.97
C GLN A 135 -9.86 6.30 -16.63
N LEU A 136 -10.09 5.12 -16.02
CA LEU A 136 -11.40 4.72 -15.50
C LEU A 136 -11.71 5.34 -14.11
N GLY A 137 -10.93 6.32 -13.67
CA GLY A 137 -11.13 6.99 -12.39
C GLY A 137 -10.66 6.17 -11.16
N ARG A 138 -9.87 5.09 -11.36
CA ARG A 138 -9.43 4.22 -10.28
C ARG A 138 -7.99 4.58 -9.87
N SER A 139 -7.84 5.13 -8.67
CA SER A 139 -6.50 5.34 -8.11
C SER A 139 -5.76 4.02 -7.94
N THR A 140 -4.48 4.00 -8.26
CA THR A 140 -3.62 2.81 -8.17
C THR A 140 -2.47 3.09 -7.22
N LEU A 141 -2.13 2.15 -6.34
CA LEU A 141 -0.98 2.23 -5.45
C LEU A 141 0.16 1.36 -5.96
N ILE A 142 1.34 1.94 -6.02
CA ILE A 142 2.58 1.25 -6.33
C ILE A 142 3.65 1.52 -5.27
N PHE A 143 4.54 0.54 -5.09
CA PHE A 143 5.76 0.67 -4.30
C PHE A 143 6.96 0.61 -5.27
N PRO A 144 7.50 1.77 -5.69
CA PRO A 144 8.51 1.82 -6.74
C PRO A 144 9.87 1.27 -6.32
N GLU A 145 10.10 1.03 -5.04
CA GLU A 145 11.27 0.31 -4.53
C GLU A 145 11.29 -1.17 -4.95
N GLY A 146 10.12 -1.70 -5.29
CA GLY A 146 9.96 -3.07 -5.74
C GLY A 146 10.16 -4.15 -4.67
N THR A 147 10.53 -3.81 -3.47
CA THR A 147 10.65 -4.70 -2.29
C THR A 147 10.47 -3.91 -1.02
N THR A 148 10.19 -4.60 0.08
CA THR A 148 10.16 -4.01 1.43
C THR A 148 11.56 -3.69 1.94
N THR A 149 11.65 -2.66 2.80
CA THR A 149 12.86 -2.19 3.48
C THR A 149 12.64 -2.13 4.99
N ASP A 150 13.67 -1.81 5.75
CA ASP A 150 13.58 -1.59 7.19
C ASP A 150 12.90 -0.25 7.57
N GLY A 151 12.57 0.58 6.58
CA GLY A 151 11.91 1.87 6.76
C GLY A 151 12.82 3.00 7.23
N ARG A 152 14.13 2.74 7.42
CA ARG A 152 15.12 3.76 7.83
C ARG A 152 15.70 4.53 6.66
N GLY A 153 15.47 4.05 5.45
CA GLY A 153 15.94 4.67 4.23
C GLY A 153 15.06 4.30 3.04
N LEU A 154 15.36 4.90 1.90
CA LEU A 154 14.66 4.66 0.64
C LEU A 154 15.59 3.97 -0.35
N ARG A 155 15.07 2.98 -1.06
CA ARG A 155 15.69 2.44 -2.27
C ARG A 155 15.38 3.31 -3.47
N ASN A 156 16.14 3.13 -4.56
CA ASN A 156 15.87 3.81 -5.81
C ASN A 156 14.47 3.49 -6.33
N PHE A 157 13.76 4.50 -6.79
CA PHE A 157 12.44 4.35 -7.37
C PHE A 157 12.51 3.96 -8.84
N HIS A 158 11.89 2.85 -9.18
CA HIS A 158 11.81 2.37 -10.56
C HIS A 158 10.76 3.15 -11.35
N GLY A 159 11.21 4.12 -12.16
CA GLY A 159 10.34 5.02 -12.91
C GLY A 159 9.43 4.36 -13.97
N ARG A 160 9.66 3.10 -14.36
CA ARG A 160 8.85 2.42 -15.40
C ARG A 160 7.36 2.38 -15.06
N LEU A 161 7.02 2.17 -13.78
CA LEU A 161 5.63 2.10 -13.33
C LEU A 161 4.93 3.46 -13.33
N LEU A 162 5.69 4.56 -13.30
CA LEU A 162 5.17 5.91 -13.30
C LEU A 162 4.67 6.35 -14.68
N ALA A 163 5.08 5.66 -15.74
CA ALA A 163 4.61 5.93 -17.10
C ALA A 163 3.07 5.86 -17.22
N GLY A 164 2.42 5.02 -16.42
CA GLY A 164 0.95 4.92 -16.38
C GLY A 164 0.26 6.23 -15.99
N ALA A 165 0.83 7.00 -15.05
CA ALA A 165 0.29 8.30 -14.66
C ALA A 165 0.46 9.34 -15.77
N ILE A 166 1.62 9.34 -16.45
CA ILE A 166 1.88 10.24 -17.59
C ILE A 166 0.88 9.96 -18.71
N GLN A 167 0.72 8.69 -19.06
CA GLN A 167 -0.21 8.25 -20.12
C GLN A 167 -1.68 8.58 -19.77
N ALA A 168 -2.06 8.47 -18.51
CA ALA A 168 -3.41 8.78 -18.05
C ALA A 168 -3.63 10.28 -17.81
N GLY A 169 -2.57 11.11 -17.78
CA GLY A 169 -2.66 12.54 -17.49
C GLY A 169 -3.05 12.86 -16.05
N VAL A 170 -2.85 11.94 -15.10
CA VAL A 170 -3.21 12.11 -13.68
C VAL A 170 -1.98 12.37 -12.81
N PRO A 171 -2.13 13.09 -11.68
CA PRO A 171 -0.99 13.36 -10.80
C PRO A 171 -0.48 12.10 -10.10
N LEU A 172 0.78 12.15 -9.62
CA LEU A 172 1.27 11.27 -8.59
C LEU A 172 0.84 11.80 -7.22
N GLN A 173 0.45 10.89 -6.33
CA GLN A 173 0.25 11.16 -4.91
C GLN A 173 1.39 10.49 -4.12
N PRO A 174 2.47 11.22 -3.76
CA PRO A 174 3.52 10.67 -2.92
C PRO A 174 2.99 10.47 -1.50
N VAL A 175 3.33 9.33 -0.91
CA VAL A 175 2.95 8.96 0.46
C VAL A 175 4.17 8.43 1.19
N ALA A 176 4.50 9.01 2.35
CA ALA A 176 5.55 8.49 3.20
C ALA A 176 4.96 7.73 4.38
N LEU A 177 5.49 6.55 4.64
CA LEU A 177 5.15 5.69 5.76
C LEU A 177 6.31 5.63 6.75
N ARG A 178 6.03 5.96 8.00
CA ARG A 178 6.97 5.84 9.11
C ARG A 178 6.37 4.94 10.18
N TYR A 179 7.07 3.87 10.50
CA TYR A 179 6.71 2.98 11.60
C TYR A 179 7.58 3.31 12.81
N LEU A 180 6.91 3.57 13.93
CA LEU A 180 7.53 3.98 15.17
C LEU A 180 7.08 3.10 16.32
N ARG A 181 7.98 2.87 17.27
CA ARG A 181 7.71 2.20 18.53
C ARG A 181 8.45 2.95 19.63
N ASP A 182 7.68 3.44 20.61
CA ASP A 182 8.22 4.23 21.73
C ASP A 182 9.04 5.47 21.28
N GLY A 183 8.65 6.05 20.13
CA GLY A 183 9.29 7.21 19.52
C GLY A 183 10.41 6.89 18.53
N GLU A 184 10.95 5.67 18.55
CA GLU A 184 12.04 5.22 17.69
C GLU A 184 11.53 4.43 16.46
N PRO A 185 12.33 4.25 15.40
CA PRO A 185 11.98 3.40 14.27
C PRO A 185 11.60 1.99 14.72
N ASP A 186 10.41 1.53 14.33
CA ASP A 186 9.88 0.23 14.74
C ASP A 186 10.68 -0.91 14.10
N HIS A 187 11.23 -1.79 14.92
CA HIS A 187 11.99 -2.97 14.49
C HIS A 187 11.11 -4.22 14.29
N LEU A 188 9.83 -4.17 14.67
CA LEU A 188 8.90 -5.29 14.52
C LEU A 188 8.00 -5.17 13.28
N ALA A 189 7.72 -3.95 12.82
CA ALA A 189 6.84 -3.70 11.69
C ALA A 189 7.45 -4.05 10.32
N PRO A 190 8.76 -3.87 10.06
CA PRO A 190 9.35 -4.25 8.78
C PRO A 190 9.17 -5.73 8.48
N PHE A 191 8.84 -6.03 7.21
CA PHE A 191 8.69 -7.37 6.67
C PHE A 191 9.81 -7.61 5.65
N ILE A 192 10.96 -8.11 6.11
CA ILE A 192 12.20 -8.18 5.34
C ILE A 192 12.91 -9.52 5.54
N GLY A 193 13.86 -9.83 4.67
CA GLY A 193 14.65 -11.06 4.74
C GLY A 193 13.77 -12.30 4.54
N ASP A 194 13.93 -13.28 5.43
CA ASP A 194 13.23 -14.56 5.41
C ASP A 194 11.94 -14.57 6.25
N ASP A 195 11.39 -13.39 6.55
CA ASP A 195 10.12 -13.29 7.28
C ASP A 195 8.99 -13.99 6.51
N ASP A 196 8.29 -14.90 7.18
CA ASP A 196 7.01 -15.42 6.71
C ASP A 196 5.83 -14.67 7.35
N LEU A 197 4.73 -14.62 6.61
CA LEU A 197 3.55 -13.83 6.99
C LEU A 197 2.98 -14.22 8.36
N LEU A 198 2.93 -15.51 8.68
CA LEU A 198 2.31 -15.99 9.92
C LEU A 198 3.19 -15.67 11.12
N SER A 199 4.49 -15.95 11.06
CA SER A 199 5.43 -15.65 12.13
C SER A 199 5.52 -14.17 12.41
N HIS A 200 5.57 -13.34 11.35
CA HIS A 200 5.56 -11.90 11.46
C HIS A 200 4.27 -11.39 12.12
N LEU A 201 3.11 -11.87 11.68
CA LEU A 201 1.82 -11.52 12.28
C LEU A 201 1.75 -11.88 13.75
N LEU A 202 2.17 -13.11 14.13
CA LEU A 202 2.20 -13.54 15.53
C LEU A 202 3.16 -12.69 16.36
N ARG A 203 4.31 -12.30 15.82
CA ARG A 203 5.26 -11.37 16.43
C ARG A 203 4.58 -10.03 16.76
N LEU A 204 3.85 -9.45 15.79
CA LEU A 204 3.11 -8.20 16.00
C LEU A 204 2.01 -8.33 17.07
N LEU A 205 1.20 -9.38 17.01
CA LEU A 205 0.07 -9.58 17.92
C LEU A 205 0.49 -9.78 19.38
N ARG A 206 1.68 -10.33 19.63
CA ARG A 206 2.23 -10.60 20.98
C ARG A 206 2.85 -9.34 21.62
N ASN A 207 3.24 -8.36 20.82
CA ASN A 207 3.91 -7.16 21.29
C ASN A 207 2.94 -5.99 21.52
N ASP A 208 3.41 -4.93 22.15
CA ASP A 208 2.63 -3.70 22.34
C ASP A 208 2.38 -2.99 21.01
N ARG A 209 1.46 -2.03 21.03
CA ARG A 209 1.08 -1.30 19.83
C ARG A 209 2.23 -0.40 19.36
N GLY A 210 2.62 -0.58 18.09
CA GLY A 210 3.41 0.41 17.36
C GLY A 210 2.57 1.61 16.93
N CYS A 211 3.22 2.58 16.35
CA CYS A 211 2.61 3.74 15.68
C CYS A 211 2.99 3.72 14.22
N VAL A 212 2.08 4.07 13.33
CA VAL A 212 2.40 4.36 11.94
C VAL A 212 1.93 5.76 11.59
N GLU A 213 2.82 6.54 11.04
CA GLU A 213 2.55 7.86 10.51
C GLU A 213 2.48 7.77 8.99
N ILE A 214 1.35 8.20 8.43
CA ILE A 214 1.07 8.23 7.00
C ILE A 214 1.05 9.69 6.58
N HIS A 215 2.01 10.10 5.77
CA HIS A 215 2.11 11.47 5.27
C HIS A 215 1.68 11.52 3.82
N LEU A 216 0.51 12.10 3.56
CA LEU A 216 0.02 12.40 2.22
C LEU A 216 0.66 13.74 1.80
N LEU A 217 1.61 13.66 0.87
CA LEU A 217 2.40 14.82 0.44
C LEU A 217 1.70 15.53 -0.71
N ALA A 218 2.18 16.72 -1.07
CA ALA A 218 1.62 17.47 -2.19
C ALA A 218 1.63 16.63 -3.48
N PRO A 219 0.51 16.56 -4.23
CA PRO A 219 0.46 15.84 -5.50
C PRO A 219 1.45 16.43 -6.52
N LEU A 220 2.10 15.54 -7.26
CA LEU A 220 3.06 15.92 -8.31
C LEU A 220 2.39 15.82 -9.69
N PRO A 221 2.32 16.93 -10.48
CA PRO A 221 1.79 16.86 -11.84
C PRO A 221 2.63 15.92 -12.71
N SER A 222 2.00 15.07 -13.48
CA SER A 222 2.69 14.14 -14.40
C SER A 222 2.86 14.68 -15.80
N GLN A 223 2.03 15.64 -16.21
CA GLN A 223 2.03 16.20 -17.56
C GLN A 223 3.33 16.98 -17.84
N GLY A 224 3.90 16.80 -19.03
CA GLY A 224 5.13 17.45 -19.46
C GLY A 224 6.40 16.97 -18.77
N ARG A 225 6.35 15.88 -18.02
CA ARG A 225 7.50 15.32 -17.31
C ARG A 225 7.82 13.91 -17.81
N ASP A 226 9.10 13.57 -17.76
CA ASP A 226 9.48 12.17 -17.97
C ASP A 226 9.40 11.34 -16.67
N ARG A 227 9.41 10.02 -16.84
CA ARG A 227 9.29 9.06 -15.75
C ARG A 227 10.46 9.10 -14.75
N ALA A 228 11.67 9.50 -15.19
CA ALA A 228 12.84 9.56 -14.31
C ALA A 228 12.75 10.81 -13.42
N GLN A 229 12.35 11.95 -13.98
CA GLN A 229 12.09 13.18 -13.22
C GLN A 229 11.00 12.95 -12.17
N LEU A 230 9.89 12.29 -12.53
CA LEU A 230 8.82 11.98 -11.59
C LEU A 230 9.29 11.06 -10.47
N ALA A 231 10.09 10.03 -10.80
CA ALA A 231 10.65 9.12 -9.81
C ALA A 231 11.57 9.85 -8.83
N GLN A 232 12.43 10.72 -9.34
CA GLN A 232 13.33 11.53 -8.51
C GLN A 232 12.56 12.48 -7.59
N GLN A 233 11.53 13.16 -8.11
CA GLN A 233 10.72 14.09 -7.32
C GLN A 233 9.92 13.38 -6.24
N ALA A 234 9.29 12.23 -6.57
CA ALA A 234 8.56 11.43 -5.59
C ALA A 234 9.51 10.88 -4.51
N HIS A 235 10.68 10.39 -4.91
CA HIS A 235 11.72 9.93 -3.99
C HIS A 235 12.19 11.06 -3.07
N ALA A 236 12.49 12.24 -3.60
CA ALA A 236 12.90 13.40 -2.81
C ALA A 236 11.80 13.83 -1.83
N ALA A 237 10.55 13.93 -2.29
CA ALA A 237 9.42 14.31 -1.45
C ALA A 237 9.20 13.33 -0.29
N ILE A 238 9.25 12.02 -0.54
CA ILE A 238 9.14 11.00 0.50
C ILE A 238 10.37 11.02 1.42
N GLY A 239 11.56 11.22 0.85
CA GLY A 239 12.82 11.33 1.57
C GLY A 239 12.83 12.45 2.62
N THR A 240 12.20 13.58 2.36
CA THR A 240 12.11 14.68 3.34
C THR A 240 11.42 14.26 4.64
N VAL A 241 10.47 13.33 4.56
CA VAL A 241 9.77 12.79 5.74
C VAL A 241 10.62 11.71 6.42
N ILE A 242 11.20 10.80 5.63
CA ILE A 242 11.96 9.66 6.17
C ILE A 242 13.26 10.12 6.83
N TYR A 243 13.99 11.05 6.19
CA TYR A 243 15.29 11.52 6.67
C TYR A 243 15.21 12.76 7.55
N GLY A 244 14.08 13.48 7.57
CA GLY A 244 13.95 14.77 8.25
C GLY A 244 14.16 14.72 9.75
N GLU A 245 13.95 13.57 10.42
CA GLU A 245 14.29 13.39 11.83
C GLU A 245 15.74 12.95 12.04
N VAL A 246 16.31 12.11 11.19
CA VAL A 246 17.71 11.72 11.28
C VAL A 246 18.62 12.95 11.19
N ALA A 247 18.26 13.90 10.32
CA ALA A 247 18.97 15.18 10.25
C ALA A 247 18.76 16.07 11.51
N ARG A 248 17.57 16.00 12.14
CA ARG A 248 17.30 16.70 13.41
C ARG A 248 18.01 16.07 14.60
N GLU A 249 18.05 14.75 14.69
CA GLU A 249 18.77 14.05 15.76
C GLU A 249 20.27 14.27 15.68
N GLN A 250 20.84 14.26 14.48
CA GLN A 250 22.25 14.60 14.27
C GLN A 250 22.58 16.07 14.61
N ALA A 251 21.63 16.99 14.33
CA ALA A 251 21.80 18.41 14.69
C ALA A 251 21.58 18.70 16.17
N LEU A 252 20.86 17.85 16.91
CA LEU A 252 20.68 17.95 18.36
C LEU A 252 21.81 17.25 19.15
N ALA A 253 22.54 16.33 18.52
CA ALA A 253 23.66 15.60 19.10
C ALA A 253 25.03 16.25 18.85
N ALA A 254 25.08 17.32 18.03
CA ALA A 254 26.29 18.13 17.73
C ALA A 254 26.28 19.45 18.49
#